data_3fb422588493f71dd218a306f4a24b46
#
_entry.id   3fb422588493f71dd218a306f4a24b46
#
_cell.length_a   1.000
_cell.length_b   1.000
_cell.length_c   1.000
_cell.angle_alpha   90.00
_cell.angle_beta   90.00
_cell.angle_gamma   90.00
#
_symmetry.space_group_name_H-M   'P 1'
#
loop_
_entity.id
_entity.type
_entity.pdbx_description
1 polymer ?
#
loop_
_entity_poly.entity_id
_entity_poly.type
_entity_poly.pdbx_seq_one_letter_code
_entity_poly.pdbx_strand_id
1 'polypeptide(L)'
;MSFFEEQLKQGRFYICKCKNCNIVFWPIQKVCNKCGENTSGVESSCKGTIIEFSKKESEFFGIVKIDENIRLLGKIISSELPHIGQSVIMKVSFQNRPVYSFIVEKN
;
A
#
# COMPACT_ATOMS: atom_id res chain seq x y z
N MET A 1 -4.86 6.28 20.09
CA MET A 1 -4.41 5.93 18.74
C MET A 1 -4.98 4.59 18.33
N SER A 2 -5.25 4.42 17.05
CA SER A 2 -5.73 3.15 16.53
C SER A 2 -4.59 2.14 16.43
N PHE A 3 -4.95 0.87 16.40
CA PHE A 3 -4.00 -0.22 16.13
C PHE A 3 -3.24 0.03 14.82
N PHE A 4 -3.96 0.48 13.80
CA PHE A 4 -3.40 0.75 12.48
C PHE A 4 -2.27 1.79 12.54
N GLU A 5 -2.49 2.90 13.24
CA GLU A 5 -1.49 3.96 13.38
C GLU A 5 -0.26 3.47 14.15
N GLU A 6 -0.47 2.67 15.20
CA GLU A 6 0.62 2.10 15.96
C GLU A 6 1.51 1.23 15.09
N GLN A 7 0.90 0.41 14.22
CA GLN A 7 1.66 -0.45 13.32
C GLN A 7 2.43 0.35 12.27
N LEU A 8 1.84 1.43 11.76
CA LEU A 8 2.53 2.30 10.81
C LEU A 8 3.78 2.92 11.41
N LYS A 9 3.72 3.31 12.68
CA LYS A 9 4.90 3.86 13.38
C LYS A 9 6.03 2.85 13.48
N GLN A 10 5.69 1.56 13.49
CA GLN A 10 6.66 0.47 13.53
C GLN A 10 7.06 -0.01 12.14
N GLY A 11 6.59 0.65 11.09
CA GLY A 11 6.91 0.27 9.73
C GLY A 11 6.10 -0.89 9.19
N ARG A 12 4.96 -1.21 9.80
CA ARG A 12 4.09 -2.31 9.39
C ARG A 12 2.79 -1.78 8.82
N PHE A 13 2.35 -2.34 7.72
CA PHE A 13 1.10 -1.97 7.08
C PHE A 13 0.12 -3.11 7.17
N TYR A 14 -1.04 -2.85 7.78
CA TYR A 14 -2.10 -3.84 7.93
C TYR A 14 -3.27 -3.51 7.03
N ILE A 15 -3.85 -4.53 6.45
CA ILE A 15 -5.01 -4.46 5.57
C ILE A 15 -6.08 -5.40 6.10
N CYS A 16 -7.28 -5.32 5.55
CA CYS A 16 -8.37 -6.22 5.90
C CYS A 16 -8.52 -7.32 4.88
N LYS A 17 -8.86 -8.51 5.35
CA LYS A 17 -9.19 -9.63 4.48
C LYS A 17 -10.53 -10.21 4.86
N CYS A 18 -11.41 -10.41 3.89
CA CYS A 18 -12.65 -11.15 4.06
C CYS A 18 -12.40 -12.61 3.65
N LYS A 19 -12.47 -13.52 4.60
CA LYS A 19 -12.23 -14.95 4.33
C LYS A 19 -13.31 -15.55 3.45
N ASN A 20 -14.53 -15.05 3.57
CA ASN A 20 -15.66 -15.58 2.79
C ASN A 20 -15.52 -15.21 1.30
N CYS A 21 -15.20 -13.96 1.01
CA CYS A 21 -15.03 -13.49 -0.37
C CYS A 21 -13.60 -13.69 -0.88
N ASN A 22 -12.66 -14.00 0.00
CA ASN A 22 -11.24 -14.15 -0.30
C ASN A 22 -10.66 -12.91 -0.99
N ILE A 23 -11.04 -11.73 -0.51
CA ILE A 23 -10.54 -10.45 -1.04
C ILE A 23 -9.88 -9.65 0.07
N VAL A 24 -8.98 -8.76 -0.32
CA VAL A 24 -8.33 -7.82 0.59
C VAL A 24 -8.78 -6.41 0.24
N PHE A 25 -8.80 -5.53 1.24
CA PHE A 25 -9.15 -4.13 1.01
C PHE A 25 -8.57 -3.24 2.10
N TRP A 26 -8.55 -1.97 1.78
CA TRP A 26 -8.07 -0.91 2.66
C TRP A 26 -8.83 0.37 2.32
N PRO A 27 -9.20 1.25 3.25
CA PRO A 27 -8.91 1.21 4.70
C PRO A 27 -9.58 0.05 5.43
N ILE A 28 -9.14 -0.16 6.68
CA ILE A 28 -9.65 -1.24 7.52
C ILE A 28 -11.14 -1.02 7.82
N GLN A 29 -11.93 -2.05 7.58
CA GLN A 29 -13.35 -2.08 7.89
C GLN A 29 -13.66 -3.36 8.63
N LYS A 30 -14.55 -3.28 9.62
CA LYS A 30 -14.90 -4.45 10.43
C LYS A 30 -15.74 -5.45 9.67
N VAL A 31 -16.47 -5.01 8.66
CA VAL A 31 -17.43 -5.81 7.92
C VAL A 31 -17.18 -5.66 6.43
N CYS A 32 -17.22 -6.78 5.72
CA CYS A 32 -17.06 -6.81 4.27
C CYS A 32 -18.27 -6.16 3.58
N ASN A 33 -18.03 -5.24 2.65
CA ASN A 33 -19.09 -4.55 1.91
C ASN A 33 -19.86 -5.48 0.98
N LYS A 34 -19.28 -6.60 0.58
CA LYS A 34 -19.90 -7.51 -0.37
C LYS A 34 -20.80 -8.56 0.27
N CYS A 35 -20.34 -9.13 1.39
CA CYS A 35 -21.06 -10.26 2.00
C CYS A 35 -21.54 -9.99 3.42
N GLY A 36 -21.10 -8.91 4.06
CA GLY A 36 -21.51 -8.57 5.41
C GLY A 36 -20.80 -9.35 6.51
N GLU A 37 -19.89 -10.25 6.15
CA GLU A 37 -19.14 -11.02 7.14
C GLU A 37 -18.05 -10.19 7.79
N ASN A 38 -17.61 -10.61 8.97
CA ASN A 38 -16.52 -9.96 9.67
C ASN A 38 -15.20 -10.13 8.91
N THR A 39 -14.37 -9.08 8.97
CA THR A 39 -13.05 -9.10 8.33
C THR A 39 -11.97 -9.36 9.37
N SER A 40 -10.80 -9.75 8.90
CA SER A 40 -9.61 -9.93 9.73
C SER A 40 -8.51 -8.99 9.28
N GLY A 41 -7.77 -8.42 10.24
CA GLY A 41 -6.58 -7.65 9.92
C GLY A 41 -5.44 -8.60 9.56
N VAL A 42 -4.75 -8.33 8.46
CA VAL A 42 -3.58 -9.11 8.04
C VAL A 42 -2.48 -8.14 7.65
N GLU A 43 -1.23 -8.56 7.87
CA GLU A 43 -0.10 -7.73 7.47
C GLU A 43 0.06 -7.77 5.96
N SER A 44 0.21 -6.59 5.34
CA SER A 44 0.42 -6.49 3.90
C SER A 44 1.80 -7.04 3.53
N SER A 45 1.91 -7.61 2.34
CA SER A 45 3.20 -8.01 1.79
C SER A 45 4.08 -6.80 1.48
N CYS A 46 3.48 -5.61 1.34
CA CYS A 46 4.13 -4.37 0.93
C CYS A 46 4.78 -4.48 -0.46
N LYS A 47 4.42 -5.48 -1.22
CA LYS A 47 4.88 -5.65 -2.59
C LYS A 47 3.82 -5.18 -3.55
N GLY A 48 4.23 -4.44 -4.56
CA GLY A 48 3.29 -3.88 -5.50
C GLY A 48 3.87 -3.60 -6.86
N THR A 49 3.03 -2.99 -7.69
CA THR A 49 3.33 -2.72 -9.09
C THR A 49 2.91 -1.29 -9.40
N ILE A 50 3.75 -0.55 -10.10
CA ILE A 50 3.44 0.81 -10.52
C ILE A 50 2.31 0.80 -11.55
N ILE A 51 1.21 1.50 -11.24
CA ILE A 51 0.07 1.64 -12.15
C ILE A 51 0.23 2.89 -13.00
N GLU A 52 0.61 4.00 -12.40
CA GLU A 52 0.93 5.22 -13.11
C GLU A 52 1.86 6.07 -12.24
N PHE A 53 2.57 6.98 -12.89
CA PHE A 53 3.47 7.87 -12.16
C PHE A 53 3.61 9.19 -12.93
N SER A 54 4.09 10.19 -12.20
CA SER A 54 4.46 11.48 -12.78
C SER A 54 5.73 11.98 -12.12
N LYS A 55 6.39 12.90 -12.78
CA LYS A 55 7.59 13.55 -12.25
C LYS A 55 7.25 14.99 -11.89
N LYS A 56 7.62 15.40 -10.69
CA LYS A 56 7.49 16.78 -10.26
C LYS A 56 8.84 17.22 -9.71
N GLU A 57 9.42 18.21 -10.35
CA GLU A 57 10.79 18.65 -10.06
C GLU A 57 11.76 17.50 -10.32
N SER A 58 12.46 17.00 -9.32
CA SER A 58 13.38 15.89 -9.48
C SER A 58 12.85 14.59 -8.83
N GLU A 59 11.59 14.59 -8.42
CA GLU A 59 11.01 13.46 -7.71
C GLU A 59 9.88 12.82 -8.50
N PHE A 60 9.70 11.52 -8.28
CA PHE A 60 8.60 10.76 -8.89
C PHE A 60 7.54 10.46 -7.85
N PHE A 61 6.28 10.59 -8.27
CA PHE A 61 5.12 10.24 -7.46
C PHE A 61 4.20 9.39 -8.30
N GLY A 62 3.48 8.48 -7.68
CA GLY A 62 2.59 7.65 -8.46
C GLY A 62 1.67 6.80 -7.64
N ILE A 63 0.85 6.06 -8.36
CA ILE A 63 -0.10 5.12 -7.81
C ILE A 63 0.47 3.73 -7.97
N VAL A 64 0.49 2.98 -6.87
CA VAL A 64 1.01 1.62 -6.82
C VAL A 64 -0.10 0.70 -6.35
N LYS A 65 -0.25 -0.43 -7.00
CA LYS A 65 -1.20 -1.46 -6.61
C LYS A 65 -0.50 -2.46 -5.70
N ILE A 66 -0.98 -2.54 -4.46
CA ILE A 66 -0.42 -3.42 -3.42
C ILE A 66 -1.41 -4.57 -3.18
N ASP A 67 -0.91 -5.78 -2.98
CA ASP A 67 -1.73 -6.94 -2.59
C ASP A 67 -2.97 -7.12 -3.48
N GLU A 68 -2.79 -7.08 -4.77
CA GLU A 68 -3.78 -7.34 -5.83
C GLU A 68 -4.77 -6.21 -6.11
N ASN A 69 -5.37 -5.56 -5.11
CA ASN A 69 -6.41 -4.58 -5.40
C ASN A 69 -6.39 -3.33 -4.53
N ILE A 70 -5.32 -3.09 -3.79
CA ILE A 70 -5.19 -1.89 -2.99
C ILE A 70 -4.30 -0.89 -3.72
N ARG A 71 -4.83 0.31 -3.99
CA ARG A 71 -4.09 1.36 -4.69
C ARG A 71 -3.75 2.47 -3.73
N LEU A 72 -2.48 2.83 -3.68
CA LEU A 72 -1.97 3.88 -2.80
C LEU A 72 -1.13 4.85 -3.60
N LEU A 73 -1.21 6.12 -3.21
CA LEU A 73 -0.43 7.20 -3.80
C LEU A 73 0.75 7.50 -2.89
N GLY A 74 1.93 7.65 -3.47
CA GLY A 74 3.11 8.01 -2.69
C GLY A 74 4.31 8.30 -3.56
N LYS A 75 5.44 8.54 -2.90
CA LYS A 75 6.71 8.84 -3.56
C LYS A 75 7.33 7.56 -4.09
N ILE A 76 7.80 7.60 -5.33
CA ILE A 76 8.51 6.49 -5.95
C ILE A 76 10.01 6.78 -5.89
N ILE A 77 10.75 5.90 -5.26
CA ILE A 77 12.20 6.04 -5.10
C ILE A 77 12.88 5.15 -6.13
N SER A 78 13.53 5.78 -7.11
CA SER A 78 14.21 5.07 -8.17
C SER A 78 15.43 5.87 -8.62
N SER A 79 16.52 5.17 -8.95
CA SER A 79 17.72 5.80 -9.50
C SER A 79 17.57 6.11 -11.00
N GLU A 80 16.58 5.51 -11.64
CA GLU A 80 16.32 5.68 -13.05
C GLU A 80 14.84 6.01 -13.28
N LEU A 81 14.46 6.30 -14.52
CA LEU A 81 13.07 6.56 -14.85
C LEU A 81 12.21 5.31 -14.55
N PRO A 82 11.18 5.44 -13.72
CA PRO A 82 10.31 4.29 -13.43
C PRO A 82 9.50 3.89 -14.64
N HIS A 83 8.97 2.68 -14.62
CA HIS A 83 8.11 2.16 -15.69
C HIS A 83 6.81 1.63 -15.11
N ILE A 84 5.72 1.81 -15.83
CA ILE A 84 4.45 1.19 -15.49
C ILE A 84 4.62 -0.32 -15.53
N GLY A 85 4.11 -1.01 -14.51
CA GLY A 85 4.25 -2.45 -14.36
C GLY A 85 5.49 -2.89 -13.60
N GLN A 86 6.35 -1.96 -13.22
CA GLN A 86 7.57 -2.27 -12.49
C GLN A 86 7.25 -2.64 -11.04
N SER A 87 7.98 -3.63 -10.50
CA SER A 87 7.79 -4.09 -9.14
C SER A 87 8.43 -3.13 -8.14
N VAL A 88 7.72 -2.90 -7.03
CA VAL A 88 8.20 -2.03 -5.95
C VAL A 88 7.95 -2.68 -4.60
N ILE A 89 8.70 -2.22 -3.60
CA ILE A 89 8.47 -2.55 -2.19
C ILE A 89 8.06 -1.27 -1.49
N MET A 90 6.96 -1.33 -0.74
CA MET A 90 6.44 -0.19 -0.01
C MET A 90 7.08 -0.10 1.37
N LYS A 91 7.48 1.11 1.74
CA LYS A 91 7.88 1.46 3.10
C LYS A 91 6.82 2.40 3.66
N VAL A 92 6.39 2.14 4.89
CA VAL A 92 5.37 2.94 5.54
C VAL A 92 5.92 3.62 6.77
N SER A 93 5.37 4.79 7.08
CA SER A 93 5.66 5.49 8.32
C SER A 93 4.47 6.34 8.69
N PHE A 94 4.51 6.95 9.87
CA PHE A 94 3.44 7.82 10.34
C PHE A 94 4.06 9.11 10.88
N GLN A 95 3.73 10.22 10.20
CA GLN A 95 4.19 11.56 10.56
C GLN A 95 2.96 12.47 10.60
N ASN A 96 2.14 12.34 11.65
CA ASN A 96 0.84 12.98 11.78
C ASN A 96 -0.19 12.47 10.77
N ARG A 97 0.26 11.72 9.77
CA ARG A 97 -0.57 11.08 8.75
C ARG A 97 0.21 9.89 8.19
N PRO A 98 -0.45 8.91 7.58
CA PRO A 98 0.26 7.82 6.92
C PRO A 98 1.12 8.33 5.77
N VAL A 99 2.34 7.84 5.70
CA VAL A 99 3.29 8.19 4.63
C VAL A 99 3.75 6.91 3.94
N TYR A 100 3.61 6.87 2.62
CA TYR A 100 3.99 5.71 1.80
C TYR A 100 5.11 6.08 0.86
N SER A 101 6.12 5.21 0.78
CA SER A 101 7.22 5.35 -0.17
C SER A 101 7.41 4.01 -0.87
N PHE A 102 7.63 4.06 -2.18
CA PHE A 102 7.75 2.85 -2.99
C PHE A 102 9.15 2.79 -3.58
N ILE A 103 9.89 1.74 -3.21
CA ILE A 103 11.26 1.53 -3.66
C ILE A 103 11.24 0.55 -4.83
N VAL A 104 11.73 1.00 -5.98
CA VAL A 104 11.78 0.16 -7.18
C VAL A 104 12.78 -0.97 -6.96
N GLU A 105 12.32 -2.20 -7.20
CA GLU A 105 13.19 -3.37 -7.13
C GLU A 105 14.07 -3.44 -8.36
N LYS A 106 15.35 -3.65 -8.15
CA LYS A 106 16.30 -3.91 -9.25
C LYS A 106 16.38 -5.42 -9.49
N ASN A 107 16.23 -5.78 -10.74
CA ASN A 107 16.43 -7.15 -11.15
C ASN A 107 17.91 -7.44 -11.34
#